data_25488070c9b093f05b2c742b37dba66a
#
_entry.id   25488070c9b093f05b2c742b37dba66a
#
_cell.length_a   1.000
_cell.length_b   1.000
_cell.length_c   1.000
_cell.angle_alpha   90.00
_cell.angle_beta   90.00
_cell.angle_gamma   90.00
#
_symmetry.space_group_name_H-M   'P 1'
#
loop_
_entity.id
_entity.type
_entity.pdbx_description
1 polymer ?
#
loop_
_entity_poly.entity_id
_entity_poly.type
_entity_poly.pdbx_seq_one_letter_code
_entity_poly.pdbx_strand_id
1 'polypeptide(L)'
;ADLIEKRNIQRVLIRSVLTCEIEHGVCVKCYGRNLASDRMAEIGDALGIIAAQSIGEPGTQLTMRTFHIGGTATSKYTKPEIIAKTDGTVRFENIRTVENEHGETVIVNKNGFIVIYDAAKAKELEEKARERAKLEAEVIGAFYNRDYDYWADAVKEAEIDRYTAEVGAILYKKDGEKVKTNDRIATWDSSHLPIIAEDAGTVELLDLIENVTLNRTERGGNEEITVMPHREDLHPQIVIKDKAGEVLSYYPLPAGAFIMTKKGAKVRPGVVLARVPRQQLK
;
A
#
# COMPACT_ATOMS: atom_id res chain seq x y z
N ALA A 1 -6.18 -34.88 3.35
CA ALA A 1 -7.01 -33.97 4.13
C ALA A 1 -7.39 -34.61 5.46
N ASP A 2 -8.23 -35.65 5.50
CA ASP A 2 -8.82 -36.25 6.73
C ASP A 2 -7.82 -36.68 7.80
N LEU A 3 -6.63 -37.20 7.40
CA LEU A 3 -5.56 -37.58 8.34
C LEU A 3 -4.88 -36.36 8.99
N ILE A 4 -4.80 -35.24 8.26
CA ILE A 4 -4.20 -33.99 8.74
C ILE A 4 -5.15 -33.36 9.74
N GLU A 5 -6.44 -33.33 9.43
CA GLU A 5 -7.47 -32.82 10.33
C GLU A 5 -7.57 -33.65 11.61
N LYS A 6 -7.64 -35.00 11.48
CA LYS A 6 -7.68 -35.91 12.65
C LYS A 6 -6.49 -35.78 13.59
N ARG A 7 -5.30 -35.40 13.05
CA ARG A 7 -4.08 -35.23 13.83
C ARG A 7 -3.82 -33.78 14.24
N ASN A 8 -4.70 -32.86 13.89
CA ASN A 8 -4.62 -31.44 14.19
C ASN A 8 -3.28 -30.80 13.79
N ILE A 9 -2.76 -31.19 12.60
CA ILE A 9 -1.48 -30.72 12.09
C ILE A 9 -1.68 -29.32 11.50
N GLN A 10 -1.07 -28.32 12.12
CA GLN A 10 -1.22 -26.93 11.71
C GLN A 10 -0.39 -26.53 10.47
N ARG A 11 0.68 -27.24 10.16
CA ARG A 11 1.59 -26.88 9.08
C ARG A 11 2.04 -28.12 8.30
N VAL A 12 1.84 -28.10 6.99
CA VAL A 12 2.22 -29.19 6.08
C VAL A 12 3.05 -28.62 4.94
N LEU A 13 4.23 -29.24 4.67
CA LEU A 13 5.02 -28.92 3.50
C LEU A 13 4.44 -29.62 2.29
N ILE A 14 4.11 -28.86 1.26
CA ILE A 14 3.57 -29.37 0.00
C ILE A 14 4.50 -29.03 -1.17
N ARG A 15 4.46 -29.84 -2.21
CA ARG A 15 5.11 -29.54 -3.50
C ARG A 15 4.27 -28.53 -4.28
N SER A 16 4.92 -27.70 -5.07
CA SER A 16 4.28 -26.71 -5.93
C SER A 16 4.95 -26.67 -7.30
N VAL A 17 4.21 -26.32 -8.33
CA VAL A 17 4.77 -26.07 -9.67
C VAL A 17 5.77 -24.92 -9.67
N LEU A 18 5.62 -23.95 -8.78
CA LEU A 18 6.51 -22.79 -8.65
C LEU A 18 7.88 -23.12 -8.04
N THR A 19 7.96 -24.22 -7.28
CA THR A 19 9.18 -24.67 -6.63
C THR A 19 9.72 -25.96 -7.26
N CYS A 20 9.31 -26.28 -8.48
CA CYS A 20 9.79 -27.45 -9.21
C CYS A 20 11.17 -27.18 -9.80
N GLU A 21 12.15 -28.03 -9.49
CA GLU A 21 13.57 -27.90 -9.90
C GLU A 21 13.91 -28.56 -11.23
N ILE A 22 12.91 -29.03 -12.01
CA ILE A 22 13.16 -29.66 -13.33
C ILE A 22 13.45 -28.55 -14.36
N GLU A 23 14.47 -28.73 -15.17
CA GLU A 23 14.91 -27.79 -16.20
C GLU A 23 13.84 -27.56 -17.30
N HIS A 24 13.09 -28.59 -17.68
CA HIS A 24 12.07 -28.50 -18.72
C HIS A 24 10.73 -29.05 -18.23
N GLY A 25 9.71 -28.20 -18.21
CA GLY A 25 8.37 -28.56 -17.78
C GLY A 25 8.18 -28.62 -16.27
N VAL A 26 7.27 -29.47 -15.81
CA VAL A 26 6.91 -29.64 -14.39
C VAL A 26 6.83 -31.12 -14.07
N CYS A 27 7.39 -31.58 -12.96
CA CYS A 27 7.29 -33.00 -12.59
C CYS A 27 5.85 -33.35 -12.13
N VAL A 28 5.48 -34.58 -12.39
CA VAL A 28 4.17 -35.16 -12.03
C VAL A 28 3.82 -34.93 -10.55
N LYS A 29 4.79 -35.05 -9.65
CA LYS A 29 4.56 -34.86 -8.20
C LYS A 29 4.37 -33.40 -7.79
N CYS A 30 4.97 -32.45 -8.51
CA CYS A 30 4.77 -31.01 -8.25
C CYS A 30 3.48 -30.50 -8.86
N TYR A 31 3.07 -31.03 -10.02
CA TYR A 31 1.80 -30.70 -10.64
C TYR A 31 0.63 -31.41 -9.94
N GLY A 32 0.75 -32.72 -9.72
CA GLY A 32 -0.24 -33.53 -9.05
C GLY A 32 -1.34 -34.05 -10.01
N ARG A 33 -2.60 -33.81 -9.66
CA ARG A 33 -3.76 -34.35 -10.34
C ARG A 33 -4.18 -33.47 -11.51
N ASN A 34 -4.36 -34.07 -12.68
CA ASN A 34 -4.95 -33.42 -13.84
C ASN A 34 -6.46 -33.33 -13.63
N LEU A 35 -7.00 -32.09 -13.58
CA LEU A 35 -8.42 -31.83 -13.29
C LEU A 35 -9.36 -32.30 -14.41
N ALA A 36 -8.88 -32.41 -15.63
CA ALA A 36 -9.70 -32.86 -16.77
C ALA A 36 -9.94 -34.37 -16.75
N SER A 37 -8.91 -35.16 -16.41
CA SER A 37 -8.97 -36.63 -16.39
C SER A 37 -9.20 -37.23 -15.01
N ASP A 38 -9.11 -36.44 -13.97
CA ASP A 38 -9.20 -36.82 -12.56
C ASP A 38 -8.16 -37.84 -12.13
N ARG A 39 -7.03 -37.93 -12.86
CA ARG A 39 -5.89 -38.82 -12.62
C ARG A 39 -4.61 -38.04 -12.37
N MET A 40 -3.58 -38.71 -11.89
CA MET A 40 -2.24 -38.10 -11.85
C MET A 40 -1.82 -37.73 -13.26
N ALA A 41 -1.20 -36.53 -13.40
CA ALA A 41 -0.68 -36.09 -14.70
C ALA A 41 0.33 -37.09 -15.28
N GLU A 42 0.33 -37.25 -16.59
CA GLU A 42 1.23 -38.14 -17.32
C GLU A 42 2.24 -37.35 -18.16
N ILE A 43 3.32 -38.04 -18.55
CA ILE A 43 4.33 -37.42 -19.42
C ILE A 43 3.69 -37.20 -20.80
N GLY A 44 3.75 -35.94 -21.28
CA GLY A 44 3.12 -35.50 -22.53
C GLY A 44 1.83 -34.70 -22.37
N ASP A 45 1.29 -34.61 -21.15
CA ASP A 45 0.16 -33.71 -20.87
C ASP A 45 0.56 -32.23 -21.13
N ALA A 46 -0.26 -31.54 -21.93
CA ALA A 46 -0.01 -30.14 -22.32
C ALA A 46 -0.40 -29.14 -21.22
N LEU A 47 0.20 -29.27 -20.04
CA LEU A 47 -0.17 -28.56 -18.84
C LEU A 47 -0.03 -27.03 -18.97
N GLY A 48 1.03 -26.58 -19.65
CA GLY A 48 1.28 -25.15 -19.89
C GLY A 48 0.18 -24.51 -20.76
N ILE A 49 -0.32 -25.23 -21.76
CA ILE A 49 -1.41 -24.75 -22.63
C ILE A 49 -2.71 -24.64 -21.83
N ILE A 50 -3.03 -25.64 -21.01
CA ILE A 50 -4.21 -25.65 -20.15
C ILE A 50 -4.17 -24.49 -19.16
N ALA A 51 -3.01 -24.25 -18.54
CA ALA A 51 -2.82 -23.11 -17.63
C ALA A 51 -2.98 -21.77 -18.36
N ALA A 52 -2.36 -21.59 -19.53
CA ALA A 52 -2.46 -20.38 -20.33
C ALA A 52 -3.92 -20.09 -20.77
N GLN A 53 -4.66 -21.10 -21.17
CA GLN A 53 -6.08 -20.97 -21.54
C GLN A 53 -6.94 -20.59 -20.34
N SER A 54 -6.76 -21.22 -19.19
CA SER A 54 -7.55 -20.93 -17.99
C SER A 54 -7.24 -19.55 -17.38
N ILE A 55 -6.05 -19.00 -17.60
CA ILE A 55 -5.69 -17.63 -17.22
C ILE A 55 -6.16 -16.63 -18.26
N GLY A 56 -6.03 -16.95 -19.54
CA GLY A 56 -6.33 -16.03 -20.65
C GLY A 56 -7.83 -15.86 -20.93
N GLU A 57 -8.62 -16.90 -20.75
CA GLU A 57 -10.07 -16.84 -21.00
C GLU A 57 -10.77 -15.78 -20.10
N PRO A 58 -10.66 -15.81 -18.76
CA PRO A 58 -11.23 -14.76 -17.93
C PRO A 58 -10.58 -13.40 -18.14
N GLY A 59 -9.29 -13.35 -18.53
CA GLY A 59 -8.62 -12.11 -18.91
C GLY A 59 -9.28 -11.42 -20.10
N THR A 60 -9.64 -12.17 -21.14
CA THR A 60 -10.35 -11.65 -22.31
C THR A 60 -11.76 -11.19 -21.96
N GLN A 61 -12.49 -11.94 -21.13
CA GLN A 61 -13.83 -11.54 -20.65
C GLN A 61 -13.77 -10.29 -19.75
N LEU A 62 -12.76 -10.17 -18.92
CA LEU A 62 -12.56 -8.98 -18.06
C LEU A 62 -12.29 -7.74 -18.90
N THR A 63 -11.47 -7.85 -19.97
CA THR A 63 -11.18 -6.74 -20.88
C THR A 63 -12.43 -6.30 -21.64
N MET A 64 -13.24 -7.24 -22.13
CA MET A 64 -14.51 -6.91 -22.78
C MET A 64 -15.54 -6.30 -21.81
N ARG A 65 -15.55 -6.72 -20.53
CA ARG A 65 -16.40 -6.10 -19.51
C ARG A 65 -15.96 -4.68 -19.14
N THR A 66 -14.66 -4.38 -19.15
CA THR A 66 -14.18 -3.03 -18.86
C THR A 66 -14.51 -2.03 -19.97
N PHE A 67 -14.63 -2.48 -21.23
CA PHE A 67 -15.11 -1.61 -22.32
C PHE A 67 -16.63 -1.35 -22.29
N HIS A 68 -17.42 -2.21 -21.66
CA HIS A 68 -18.87 -2.03 -21.52
C HIS A 68 -19.32 -1.38 -20.21
N ILE A 69 -18.43 -1.20 -19.24
CA ILE A 69 -18.70 -0.41 -18.02
C ILE A 69 -18.29 1.04 -18.26
N GLY A 70 -18.74 1.62 -19.32
CA GLY A 70 -18.83 3.06 -19.54
C GLY A 70 -20.17 3.59 -19.04
N GLY A 71 -20.54 3.25 -17.84
CA GLY A 71 -21.78 3.73 -17.25
C GLY A 71 -21.97 3.19 -15.85
N THR A 72 -22.04 4.11 -14.91
CA THR A 72 -22.28 3.90 -13.48
C THR A 72 -21.21 3.04 -12.78
N ALA A 73 -20.07 3.65 -12.49
CA ALA A 73 -19.33 3.28 -11.29
C ALA A 73 -20.30 3.46 -10.12
N THR A 74 -20.96 2.37 -9.70
CA THR A 74 -21.37 2.27 -8.32
C THR A 74 -20.07 2.20 -7.54
N SER A 75 -19.49 3.38 -7.26
CA SER A 75 -18.56 3.48 -6.19
C SER A 75 -19.35 2.95 -5.00
N LYS A 76 -19.00 1.77 -4.49
CA LYS A 76 -19.26 1.49 -3.09
C LYS A 76 -18.68 2.71 -2.40
N TYR A 77 -19.54 3.57 -1.90
CA TYR A 77 -19.17 4.68 -1.04
C TYR A 77 -18.56 4.06 0.21
N THR A 78 -17.33 3.64 0.10
CA THR A 78 -16.48 3.44 1.27
C THR A 78 -16.30 4.86 1.77
N LYS A 79 -16.90 5.15 2.92
CA LYS A 79 -16.67 6.42 3.59
C LYS A 79 -15.17 6.59 3.64
N PRO A 80 -14.63 7.76 3.27
CA PRO A 80 -13.19 7.99 3.24
C PRO A 80 -12.65 8.18 4.66
N GLU A 81 -12.91 7.18 5.50
CA GLU A 81 -12.53 7.17 6.92
C GLU A 81 -12.20 5.77 7.41
N ILE A 82 -11.25 5.67 8.31
CA ILE A 82 -10.97 4.47 9.11
C ILE A 82 -11.56 4.69 10.49
N ILE A 83 -12.45 3.76 10.87
CA ILE A 83 -13.07 3.72 12.19
C ILE A 83 -12.63 2.43 12.88
N ALA A 84 -12.23 2.50 14.15
CA ALA A 84 -11.90 1.33 14.94
C ALA A 84 -13.12 0.41 15.09
N LYS A 85 -12.98 -0.85 14.72
CA LYS A 85 -14.03 -1.86 14.91
C LYS A 85 -13.98 -2.49 16.29
N THR A 86 -12.82 -2.47 16.90
CA THR A 86 -12.52 -3.10 18.19
C THR A 86 -11.74 -2.14 19.08
N ASP A 87 -11.79 -2.38 20.38
CA ASP A 87 -10.96 -1.68 21.35
C ASP A 87 -9.53 -2.21 21.28
N GLY A 88 -8.54 -1.32 21.42
CA GLY A 88 -7.14 -1.72 21.36
C GLY A 88 -6.18 -0.55 21.44
N THR A 89 -4.95 -0.77 21.00
CA THR A 89 -3.91 0.24 20.89
C THR A 89 -3.48 0.35 19.42
N VAL A 90 -3.34 1.57 18.94
CA VAL A 90 -2.92 1.82 17.55
C VAL A 90 -1.41 1.69 17.43
N ARG A 91 -0.94 1.07 16.37
CA ARG A 91 0.46 1.08 15.92
C ARG A 91 0.53 1.45 14.45
N PHE A 92 1.48 2.29 14.12
CA PHE A 92 1.79 2.67 12.75
C PHE A 92 2.95 1.84 12.22
N GLU A 93 2.72 1.11 11.13
CA GLU A 93 3.75 0.36 10.44
C GLU A 93 4.06 0.99 9.09
N ASN A 94 5.32 1.34 8.88
CA ASN A 94 5.79 1.98 7.64
C ASN A 94 4.97 3.21 7.26
N ILE A 95 4.59 4.05 8.22
CA ILE A 95 3.89 5.33 8.00
C ILE A 95 4.86 6.48 8.23
N ARG A 96 4.98 7.35 7.21
CA ARG A 96 5.64 8.66 7.33
C ARG A 96 4.58 9.74 7.33
N THR A 97 4.70 10.67 8.25
CA THR A 97 3.75 11.75 8.44
C THR A 97 4.43 13.11 8.41
N VAL A 98 3.67 14.11 8.00
CA VAL A 98 4.03 15.53 8.12
C VAL A 98 2.88 16.28 8.78
N GLU A 99 3.18 17.37 9.49
CA GLU A 99 2.15 18.28 9.99
C GLU A 99 1.82 19.30 8.90
N ASN A 100 0.53 19.46 8.61
CA ASN A 100 0.06 20.48 7.68
C ASN A 100 -0.05 21.86 8.36
N GLU A 101 -0.45 22.90 7.59
CA GLU A 101 -0.61 24.27 8.08
C GLU A 101 -1.67 24.42 9.20
N HIS A 102 -2.56 23.45 9.33
CA HIS A 102 -3.61 23.39 10.35
C HIS A 102 -3.20 22.61 11.60
N GLY A 103 -1.94 22.11 11.66
CA GLY A 103 -1.45 21.28 12.77
C GLY A 103 -1.98 19.83 12.74
N GLU A 104 -2.53 19.40 11.61
CA GLU A 104 -3.01 18.03 11.44
C GLU A 104 -1.90 17.13 10.91
N THR A 105 -1.84 15.91 11.41
CA THR A 105 -0.87 14.90 10.96
C THR A 105 -1.38 14.22 9.70
N VAL A 106 -0.64 14.33 8.59
CA VAL A 106 -1.01 13.80 7.28
C VAL A 106 -0.02 12.73 6.84
N ILE A 107 -0.55 11.63 6.27
CA ILE A 107 0.26 10.52 5.73
C ILE A 107 0.79 10.90 4.34
N VAL A 108 2.11 10.74 4.11
CA VAL A 108 2.75 11.12 2.85
C VAL A 108 3.24 9.94 2.02
N ASN A 109 3.42 8.77 2.61
CA ASN A 109 3.94 7.60 1.90
C ASN A 109 2.87 6.56 1.57
N LYS A 110 3.17 5.72 0.58
CA LYS A 110 2.39 4.53 0.21
C LYS A 110 2.82 3.32 1.04
N ASN A 111 1.95 2.29 1.06
CA ASN A 111 2.22 0.99 1.69
C ASN A 111 2.44 1.04 3.21
N GLY A 112 1.84 2.01 3.88
CA GLY A 112 1.74 2.04 5.33
C GLY A 112 0.52 1.27 5.83
N PHE A 113 0.56 0.84 7.09
CA PHE A 113 -0.55 0.17 7.76
C PHE A 113 -0.81 0.79 9.12
N ILE A 114 -2.09 0.87 9.46
CA ILE A 114 -2.57 1.21 10.79
C ILE A 114 -3.06 -0.09 11.41
N VAL A 115 -2.41 -0.51 12.48
CA VAL A 115 -2.68 -1.78 13.17
C VAL A 115 -3.32 -1.49 14.52
N ILE A 116 -4.37 -2.23 14.86
CA ILE A 116 -4.95 -2.24 16.21
C ILE A 116 -4.56 -3.56 16.85
N TYR A 117 -3.96 -3.50 18.03
CA TYR A 117 -3.49 -4.66 18.78
C TYR A 117 -3.88 -4.60 20.25
N ASP A 118 -3.92 -5.78 20.89
CA ASP A 118 -4.11 -5.89 22.34
C ASP A 118 -2.77 -5.71 23.07
N ALA A 119 -2.60 -4.56 23.71
CA ALA A 119 -1.35 -4.22 24.40
C ALA A 119 -1.06 -5.13 25.62
N ALA A 120 -2.08 -5.69 26.29
CA ALA A 120 -1.88 -6.61 27.40
C ALA A 120 -1.36 -7.96 26.90
N LYS A 121 -1.99 -8.48 25.85
CA LYS A 121 -1.57 -9.72 25.17
C LYS A 121 -0.17 -9.58 24.56
N ALA A 122 0.13 -8.45 23.93
CA ALA A 122 1.45 -8.19 23.35
C ALA A 122 2.57 -8.23 24.40
N LYS A 123 2.35 -7.63 25.56
CA LYS A 123 3.33 -7.67 26.67
C LYS A 123 3.55 -9.10 27.17
N GLU A 124 2.49 -9.85 27.37
CA GLU A 124 2.60 -11.25 27.82
C GLU A 124 3.36 -12.12 26.80
N LEU A 125 3.10 -11.90 25.50
CA LEU A 125 3.81 -12.61 24.43
C LEU A 125 5.28 -12.22 24.35
N GLU A 126 5.61 -10.95 24.50
CA GLU A 126 7.00 -10.48 24.54
C GLU A 126 7.77 -11.11 25.71
N GLU A 127 7.22 -11.09 26.92
CA GLU A 127 7.85 -11.69 28.09
C GLU A 127 8.10 -13.19 27.88
N LYS A 128 7.10 -13.93 27.42
CA LYS A 128 7.22 -15.36 27.10
C LYS A 128 8.28 -15.64 26.02
N ALA A 129 8.33 -14.81 24.96
CA ALA A 129 9.30 -14.95 23.89
C ALA A 129 10.74 -14.71 24.41
N ARG A 130 10.93 -13.70 25.25
CA ARG A 130 12.23 -13.38 25.88
C ARG A 130 12.69 -14.48 26.84
N GLU A 131 11.78 -15.01 27.67
CA GLU A 131 12.08 -16.10 28.59
C GLU A 131 12.46 -17.37 27.82
N ARG A 132 11.70 -17.72 26.79
CA ARG A 132 11.98 -18.86 25.93
C ARG A 132 13.34 -18.74 25.25
N ALA A 133 13.66 -17.59 24.68
CA ALA A 133 14.95 -17.36 24.03
C ALA A 133 16.14 -17.46 25.01
N LYS A 134 15.96 -17.02 26.28
CA LYS A 134 16.97 -17.18 27.32
C LYS A 134 17.18 -18.66 27.68
N LEU A 135 16.09 -19.40 27.89
CA LEU A 135 16.15 -20.83 28.21
C LEU A 135 16.78 -21.64 27.07
N GLU A 136 16.44 -21.35 25.83
CA GLU A 136 17.04 -22.00 24.65
C GLU A 136 18.55 -21.70 24.58
N ALA A 137 18.98 -20.48 24.87
CA ALA A 137 20.40 -20.14 24.92
C ALA A 137 21.17 -20.89 26.03
N GLU A 138 20.55 -21.06 27.19
CA GLU A 138 21.15 -21.79 28.33
C GLU A 138 21.21 -23.30 28.09
N VAL A 139 20.16 -23.89 27.50
CA VAL A 139 20.02 -25.35 27.36
C VAL A 139 20.82 -25.90 26.17
N ILE A 140 20.76 -25.22 25.02
CA ILE A 140 21.36 -25.71 23.76
C ILE A 140 22.54 -24.88 23.28
N GLY A 141 22.99 -23.88 24.07
CA GLY A 141 24.09 -22.98 23.70
C GLY A 141 23.76 -22.09 22.51
N ALA A 142 22.47 -21.85 22.24
CA ALA A 142 22.02 -20.94 21.20
C ALA A 142 22.42 -19.49 21.52
N PHE A 143 22.64 -18.70 20.46
CA PHE A 143 22.95 -17.29 20.65
C PHE A 143 21.69 -16.52 21.07
N TYR A 144 21.71 -15.92 22.28
CA TYR A 144 20.68 -15.01 22.72
C TYR A 144 20.95 -13.60 22.19
N ASN A 145 20.15 -13.16 21.23
CA ASN A 145 20.22 -11.80 20.72
C ASN A 145 19.41 -10.86 21.62
N ARG A 146 20.12 -10.02 22.41
CA ARG A 146 19.48 -9.03 23.30
C ARG A 146 18.82 -7.90 22.54
N ASP A 147 19.32 -7.60 21.32
CA ASP A 147 18.85 -6.49 20.49
C ASP A 147 17.71 -6.90 19.53
N TYR A 148 17.28 -8.16 19.61
CA TYR A 148 16.15 -8.63 18.80
C TYR A 148 14.84 -7.98 19.27
N ASP A 149 14.06 -7.47 18.32
CA ASP A 149 12.79 -6.79 18.58
C ASP A 149 11.65 -7.79 18.83
N TYR A 150 11.66 -8.41 20.02
CA TYR A 150 10.59 -9.32 20.46
C TYR A 150 9.23 -8.62 20.55
N TRP A 151 9.23 -7.28 20.76
CA TRP A 151 8.02 -6.49 20.82
C TRP A 151 7.32 -6.43 19.47
N ALA A 152 8.06 -6.26 18.36
CA ALA A 152 7.49 -6.22 17.03
C ALA A 152 6.76 -7.51 16.69
N ASP A 153 7.33 -8.67 17.03
CA ASP A 153 6.70 -9.97 16.81
C ASP A 153 5.48 -10.17 17.72
N ALA A 154 5.58 -9.78 18.99
CA ALA A 154 4.48 -9.87 19.95
C ALA A 154 3.28 -9.01 19.53
N VAL A 155 3.50 -7.80 19.04
CA VAL A 155 2.44 -6.94 18.50
C VAL A 155 1.78 -7.57 17.27
N LYS A 156 2.57 -8.16 16.39
CA LYS A 156 2.06 -8.84 15.19
C LYS A 156 1.20 -10.06 15.53
N GLU A 157 1.54 -10.79 16.57
CA GLU A 157 0.76 -11.93 17.08
C GLU A 157 -0.48 -11.49 17.89
N ALA A 158 -0.41 -10.30 18.53
CA ALA A 158 -1.51 -9.68 19.25
C ALA A 158 -2.38 -8.77 18.38
N GLU A 159 -2.15 -8.73 17.06
CA GLU A 159 -2.93 -7.95 16.10
C GLU A 159 -4.40 -8.38 16.11
N ILE A 160 -5.30 -7.38 16.14
CA ILE A 160 -6.73 -7.58 16.08
C ILE A 160 -7.26 -7.15 14.71
N ASP A 161 -6.90 -5.94 14.29
CA ASP A 161 -7.33 -5.35 13.02
C ASP A 161 -6.17 -4.66 12.31
N ARG A 162 -6.17 -4.72 10.97
CA ARG A 162 -5.18 -4.08 10.09
C ARG A 162 -5.87 -3.28 9.01
N TYR A 163 -5.50 -2.01 8.87
CA TYR A 163 -6.01 -1.10 7.87
C TYR A 163 -4.88 -0.57 7.00
N THR A 164 -5.10 -0.51 5.69
CA THR A 164 -4.15 0.15 4.77
C THR A 164 -4.22 1.66 4.98
N ALA A 165 -3.07 2.29 5.15
CA ALA A 165 -2.96 3.73 5.28
C ALA A 165 -3.01 4.40 3.89
N GLU A 166 -3.96 5.29 3.69
CA GLU A 166 -4.11 6.05 2.44
C GLU A 166 -3.24 7.29 2.46
N VAL A 167 -2.55 7.57 1.32
CA VAL A 167 -1.78 8.80 1.16
C VAL A 167 -2.71 10.02 1.21
N GLY A 168 -2.30 11.02 1.96
CA GLY A 168 -3.13 12.22 2.19
C GLY A 168 -4.18 12.04 3.27
N ALA A 169 -4.21 10.91 3.96
CA ALA A 169 -5.10 10.73 5.10
C ALA A 169 -4.65 11.56 6.29
N ILE A 170 -5.60 12.22 6.92
CA ILE A 170 -5.43 12.97 8.17
C ILE A 170 -5.61 11.98 9.31
N LEU A 171 -4.63 11.89 10.20
CA LEU A 171 -4.65 11.03 11.38
C LEU A 171 -5.20 11.79 12.58
N TYR A 172 -6.14 11.17 13.28
CA TYR A 172 -6.72 11.70 14.53
C TYR A 172 -6.15 11.04 15.78
N LYS A 173 -5.40 9.96 15.60
CA LYS A 173 -4.77 9.19 16.66
C LYS A 173 -3.27 9.16 16.45
N LYS A 174 -2.53 9.01 17.56
CA LYS A 174 -1.06 8.88 17.55
C LYS A 174 -0.64 7.42 17.69
N ASP A 175 0.59 7.13 17.31
CA ASP A 175 1.18 5.83 17.55
C ASP A 175 1.21 5.51 19.04
N GLY A 176 0.80 4.31 19.44
CA GLY A 176 0.65 3.89 20.83
C GLY A 176 -0.60 4.39 21.55
N GLU A 177 -1.48 5.16 20.91
CA GLU A 177 -2.71 5.67 21.53
C GLU A 177 -3.78 4.58 21.61
N LYS A 178 -4.52 4.57 22.73
CA LYS A 178 -5.66 3.67 22.91
C LYS A 178 -6.87 4.14 22.11
N VAL A 179 -7.54 3.21 21.47
CA VAL A 179 -8.79 3.44 20.72
C VAL A 179 -9.89 2.57 21.25
N LYS A 180 -11.11 3.07 21.15
CA LYS A 180 -12.34 2.35 21.43
C LYS A 180 -13.08 2.07 20.13
N THR A 181 -13.96 1.11 20.17
CA THR A 181 -14.91 0.81 19.09
C THR A 181 -15.65 2.08 18.66
N ASN A 182 -15.71 2.33 17.37
CA ASN A 182 -16.22 3.53 16.70
C ASN A 182 -15.37 4.81 16.82
N ASP A 183 -14.18 4.76 17.40
CA ASP A 183 -13.26 5.89 17.32
C ASP A 183 -12.79 6.09 15.88
N ARG A 184 -12.80 7.35 15.42
CA ARG A 184 -12.24 7.73 14.12
C ARG A 184 -10.72 7.79 14.21
N ILE A 185 -10.04 7.03 13.35
CA ILE A 185 -8.58 6.95 13.31
C ILE A 185 -8.01 7.83 12.21
N ALA A 186 -8.58 7.75 11.00
CA ALA A 186 -8.10 8.53 9.85
C ALA A 186 -9.25 8.89 8.90
N THR A 187 -9.07 9.98 8.13
CA THR A 187 -9.97 10.38 7.03
C THR A 187 -9.16 10.89 5.85
N TRP A 188 -9.68 10.72 4.63
CA TRP A 188 -9.01 11.21 3.40
C TRP A 188 -10.01 11.69 2.35
N ASP A 189 -9.51 12.37 1.33
CA ASP A 189 -10.31 12.74 0.15
C ASP A 189 -10.51 11.51 -0.75
N SER A 190 -11.76 11.09 -0.95
CA SER A 190 -12.10 9.96 -1.82
C SER A 190 -11.98 10.28 -3.31
N SER A 191 -11.99 11.56 -3.68
CA SER A 191 -12.02 12.02 -5.06
C SER A 191 -10.62 12.26 -5.63
N HIS A 192 -9.70 12.75 -4.80
CA HIS A 192 -8.36 13.14 -5.21
C HIS A 192 -7.29 12.52 -4.31
N LEU A 193 -6.13 12.24 -4.92
CA LEU A 193 -4.91 11.92 -4.21
C LEU A 193 -4.07 13.21 -4.13
N PRO A 194 -3.78 13.72 -2.94
CA PRO A 194 -2.92 14.89 -2.81
C PRO A 194 -1.45 14.52 -3.00
N ILE A 195 -0.71 15.38 -3.68
CA ILE A 195 0.76 15.40 -3.69
C ILE A 195 1.17 16.46 -2.69
N ILE A 196 1.87 16.06 -1.64
CA ILE A 196 2.15 16.87 -0.44
C ILE A 196 3.65 17.12 -0.35
N ALA A 197 4.02 18.35 -0.01
CA ALA A 197 5.42 18.71 0.24
C ALA A 197 5.93 18.01 1.51
N GLU A 198 7.04 17.29 1.39
CA GLU A 198 7.75 16.69 2.53
C GLU A 198 8.79 17.66 3.10
N ASP A 199 9.32 18.55 2.27
CA ASP A 199 10.38 19.49 2.62
C ASP A 199 9.90 20.95 2.55
N ALA A 200 10.60 21.83 3.30
CA ALA A 200 10.41 23.27 3.21
C ALA A 200 11.35 23.88 2.17
N GLY A 201 10.83 24.69 1.26
CA GLY A 201 11.65 25.31 0.24
C GLY A 201 10.90 26.19 -0.73
N THR A 202 11.51 26.44 -1.88
CA THR A 202 10.92 27.22 -2.97
C THR A 202 10.52 26.30 -4.10
N VAL A 203 9.30 26.42 -4.57
CA VAL A 203 8.72 25.63 -5.67
C VAL A 203 9.31 26.05 -7.01
N GLU A 204 9.81 25.08 -7.77
CA GLU A 204 10.11 25.22 -9.19
C GLU A 204 9.26 24.22 -9.99
N LEU A 205 8.78 24.69 -11.15
CA LEU A 205 7.97 23.90 -12.07
C LEU A 205 8.84 23.54 -13.27
N LEU A 206 9.09 22.25 -13.48
CA LEU A 206 9.86 21.73 -14.60
C LEU A 206 8.95 21.04 -15.62
N ASP A 207 9.26 21.23 -16.91
CA ASP A 207 8.52 20.70 -18.06
C ASP A 207 7.01 21.02 -18.07
N LEU A 208 6.63 22.10 -17.39
CA LEU A 208 5.28 22.64 -17.38
C LEU A 208 5.18 23.82 -18.34
N ILE A 209 4.88 23.49 -19.61
CA ILE A 209 4.82 24.41 -20.75
C ILE A 209 3.37 24.64 -21.09
N GLU A 210 2.96 25.93 -21.14
CA GLU A 210 1.59 26.33 -21.43
C GLU A 210 1.16 25.85 -22.84
N ASN A 211 -0.05 25.28 -22.93
CA ASN A 211 -0.63 24.65 -24.12
C ASN A 211 0.12 23.42 -24.68
N VAL A 212 1.12 22.90 -23.98
CA VAL A 212 1.84 21.66 -24.34
C VAL A 212 1.66 20.61 -23.25
N THR A 213 2.07 20.91 -22.04
CA THR A 213 1.94 20.03 -20.86
C THR A 213 0.98 20.60 -19.81
N LEU A 214 0.55 21.86 -19.98
CA LEU A 214 -0.25 22.60 -19.01
C LEU A 214 -1.40 23.30 -19.72
N ASN A 215 -2.60 23.14 -19.18
CA ASN A 215 -3.79 23.87 -19.59
C ASN A 215 -4.31 24.73 -18.42
N ARG A 216 -4.63 25.98 -18.72
CA ARG A 216 -5.24 26.91 -17.76
C ARG A 216 -6.70 27.15 -18.15
N THR A 217 -7.58 26.90 -17.21
CA THR A 217 -9.02 27.13 -17.37
C THR A 217 -9.51 28.00 -16.22
N GLU A 218 -10.30 29.02 -16.53
CA GLU A 218 -11.03 29.78 -15.50
C GLU A 218 -12.36 29.10 -15.21
N ARG A 219 -12.55 28.68 -13.97
CA ARG A 219 -13.80 28.09 -13.51
C ARG A 219 -14.28 28.83 -12.24
N GLY A 220 -15.42 29.51 -12.34
CA GLY A 220 -15.99 30.22 -11.18
C GLY A 220 -15.12 31.33 -10.60
N GLY A 221 -14.29 32.00 -11.41
CA GLY A 221 -13.39 33.07 -10.97
C GLY A 221 -12.04 32.58 -10.36
N ASN A 222 -11.81 31.28 -10.33
CA ASN A 222 -10.53 30.70 -9.92
C ASN A 222 -9.81 30.13 -11.14
N GLU A 223 -8.50 30.38 -11.21
CA GLU A 223 -7.62 29.79 -12.21
C GLU A 223 -7.31 28.34 -11.84
N GLU A 224 -7.73 27.40 -12.67
CA GLU A 224 -7.47 25.98 -12.52
C GLU A 224 -6.38 25.55 -13.53
N ILE A 225 -5.28 25.03 -13.02
CA ILE A 225 -4.12 24.62 -13.80
C ILE A 225 -4.08 23.11 -13.82
N THR A 226 -4.23 22.51 -15.01
CA THR A 226 -4.26 21.05 -15.19
C THR A 226 -3.12 20.58 -16.05
N VAL A 227 -2.47 19.48 -15.69
CA VAL A 227 -1.44 18.81 -16.49
C VAL A 227 -2.11 18.06 -17.64
N MET A 228 -1.68 18.35 -18.87
CA MET A 228 -2.20 17.70 -20.09
C MET A 228 -1.46 16.38 -20.37
N PRO A 229 -2.08 15.45 -21.12
CA PRO A 229 -1.33 14.35 -21.75
C PRO A 229 -0.21 14.91 -22.63
N HIS A 230 1.00 14.41 -22.48
CA HIS A 230 2.20 14.93 -23.11
C HIS A 230 3.02 13.77 -23.71
N ARG A 231 4.04 14.13 -24.51
CA ARG A 231 4.97 13.17 -25.10
C ARG A 231 5.90 12.58 -24.05
N GLU A 232 6.45 11.41 -24.33
CA GLU A 232 7.36 10.68 -23.42
C GLU A 232 8.68 11.40 -23.12
N ASP A 233 9.06 12.40 -23.93
CA ASP A 233 10.25 13.22 -23.76
C ASP A 233 10.11 14.36 -22.74
N LEU A 234 8.89 14.63 -22.29
CA LEU A 234 8.60 15.65 -21.27
C LEU A 234 8.18 15.00 -19.97
N HIS A 235 8.72 15.50 -18.86
CA HIS A 235 8.48 14.96 -17.51
C HIS A 235 7.97 16.06 -16.57
N PRO A 236 6.70 16.46 -16.66
CA PRO A 236 6.12 17.46 -15.78
C PRO A 236 6.32 17.11 -14.32
N GLN A 237 6.97 18.01 -13.58
CA GLN A 237 7.23 17.79 -12.15
C GLN A 237 7.32 19.09 -11.36
N ILE A 238 7.00 19.01 -10.09
CA ILE A 238 7.26 20.04 -9.10
C ILE A 238 8.55 19.68 -8.38
N VAL A 239 9.43 20.64 -8.23
CA VAL A 239 10.69 20.49 -7.51
C VAL A 239 10.74 21.49 -6.38
N ILE A 240 11.15 21.04 -5.20
CA ILE A 240 11.41 21.92 -4.06
C ILE A 240 12.91 22.14 -3.95
N LYS A 241 13.31 23.41 -3.94
CA LYS A 241 14.70 23.83 -3.79
C LYS A 241 14.92 24.54 -2.46
N ASP A 242 16.10 24.39 -1.91
CA ASP A 242 16.53 25.12 -0.73
C ASP A 242 16.94 26.58 -1.07
N LYS A 243 17.44 27.30 -0.08
CA LYS A 243 17.93 28.69 -0.27
C LYS A 243 19.21 28.79 -1.11
N ALA A 244 19.98 27.70 -1.21
CA ALA A 244 21.19 27.62 -2.03
C ALA A 244 20.87 27.25 -3.48
N GLY A 245 19.63 26.85 -3.79
CA GLY A 245 19.18 26.41 -5.12
C GLY A 245 19.36 24.90 -5.33
N GLU A 246 19.77 24.16 -4.31
CA GLU A 246 19.86 22.70 -4.38
C GLU A 246 18.48 22.06 -4.30
N VAL A 247 18.31 20.95 -5.02
CA VAL A 247 17.03 20.22 -5.05
C VAL A 247 16.92 19.33 -3.82
N LEU A 248 15.86 19.54 -3.04
CA LEU A 248 15.52 18.72 -1.88
C LEU A 248 14.64 17.54 -2.27
N SER A 249 13.60 17.78 -3.07
CA SER A 249 12.64 16.74 -3.45
C SER A 249 12.01 16.97 -4.80
N TYR A 250 11.57 15.86 -5.44
CA TYR A 250 10.93 15.81 -6.75
C TYR A 250 9.53 15.21 -6.63
N TYR A 251 8.56 15.83 -7.26
CA TYR A 251 7.17 15.39 -7.30
C TYR A 251 6.70 15.29 -8.74
N PRO A 252 6.75 14.10 -9.37
CA PRO A 252 6.25 13.90 -10.72
C PRO A 252 4.74 14.12 -10.79
N LEU A 253 4.28 14.78 -11.84
CA LEU A 253 2.89 15.12 -12.06
C LEU A 253 2.31 14.26 -13.19
N PRO A 254 1.38 13.34 -12.92
CA PRO A 254 0.69 12.61 -13.97
C PRO A 254 -0.26 13.54 -14.75
N ALA A 255 -0.58 13.16 -15.97
CA ALA A 255 -1.62 13.83 -16.75
C ALA A 255 -2.93 13.88 -15.97
N GLY A 256 -3.63 15.02 -16.04
CA GLY A 256 -4.86 15.30 -15.29
C GLY A 256 -4.65 15.76 -13.84
N ALA A 257 -3.42 15.90 -13.37
CA ALA A 257 -3.15 16.50 -12.06
C ALA A 257 -3.52 17.99 -12.05
N PHE A 258 -4.17 18.44 -10.98
CA PHE A 258 -4.45 19.84 -10.72
C PHE A 258 -3.35 20.45 -9.87
N ILE A 259 -2.69 21.48 -10.39
CA ILE A 259 -1.59 22.15 -9.70
C ILE A 259 -2.18 23.20 -8.75
N MET A 260 -1.82 23.10 -7.45
CA MET A 260 -2.33 23.98 -6.40
C MET A 260 -1.32 25.07 -6.01
N THR A 261 -0.10 25.00 -6.49
CA THR A 261 1.00 25.91 -6.15
C THR A 261 1.50 26.67 -7.36
N LYS A 262 2.20 27.79 -7.13
CA LYS A 262 2.79 28.63 -8.19
C LYS A 262 4.30 28.53 -8.17
N LYS A 263 4.94 28.75 -9.34
CA LYS A 263 6.41 28.85 -9.44
C LYS A 263 6.92 29.94 -8.51
N GLY A 264 7.96 29.65 -7.74
CA GLY A 264 8.55 30.57 -6.77
C GLY A 264 7.84 30.67 -5.43
N ALA A 265 6.73 29.93 -5.23
CA ALA A 265 6.06 29.90 -3.94
C ALA A 265 6.96 29.24 -2.88
N LYS A 266 6.95 29.80 -1.69
CA LYS A 266 7.60 29.18 -0.52
C LYS A 266 6.62 28.21 0.15
N VAL A 267 7.03 26.96 0.27
CA VAL A 267 6.21 25.91 0.87
C VAL A 267 6.87 25.38 2.15
N ARG A 268 6.02 24.83 3.03
CA ARG A 268 6.41 24.09 4.23
C ARG A 268 6.01 22.64 4.07
N PRO A 269 6.54 21.71 4.86
CA PRO A 269 6.02 20.35 4.92
C PRO A 269 4.50 20.36 5.15
N GLY A 270 3.78 19.43 4.53
CA GLY A 270 2.33 19.31 4.66
C GLY A 270 1.50 20.16 3.68
N VAL A 271 2.10 21.08 2.93
CA VAL A 271 1.39 21.86 1.91
C VAL A 271 1.04 20.97 0.71
N VAL A 272 -0.21 21.07 0.24
CA VAL A 272 -0.67 20.36 -0.96
C VAL A 272 -0.13 21.07 -2.21
N LEU A 273 0.73 20.42 -2.96
CA LEU A 273 1.34 20.92 -4.20
C LEU A 273 0.45 20.69 -5.42
N ALA A 274 -0.18 19.53 -5.49
CA ALA A 274 -1.10 19.15 -6.56
C ALA A 274 -2.13 18.13 -6.07
N ARG A 275 -3.21 17.96 -6.83
CA ARG A 275 -4.25 16.93 -6.60
C ARG A 275 -4.44 16.10 -7.85
N VAL A 276 -4.42 14.79 -7.73
CA VAL A 276 -4.62 13.86 -8.83
C VAL A 276 -5.98 13.19 -8.67
N PRO A 277 -6.89 13.28 -9.66
CA PRO A 277 -8.15 12.56 -9.62
C PRO A 277 -7.91 11.04 -9.52
N ARG A 278 -8.50 10.37 -8.56
CA ARG A 278 -8.32 8.90 -8.37
C ARG A 278 -8.78 8.08 -9.57
N GLN A 279 -9.67 8.60 -10.39
CA GLN A 279 -10.13 7.94 -11.62
C GLN A 279 -9.04 7.81 -12.69
N GLN A 280 -7.98 8.61 -12.63
CA GLN A 280 -6.86 8.62 -13.59
C GLN A 280 -5.67 7.75 -13.14
N LEU A 281 -5.70 7.21 -11.93
CA LEU A 281 -4.66 6.36 -11.36
C LEU A 281 -4.87 4.86 -11.63
N LYS A 282 -5.82 4.52 -12.52
CA LYS A 282 -6.13 3.13 -12.92
C LYS A 282 -5.35 2.71 -14.14
#